data_1d402f6cac2f1d429466cac794120e52
#
_entry.id   1d402f6cac2f1d429466cac794120e52
#
_cell.length_a   1.000
_cell.length_b   1.000
_cell.length_c   1.000
_cell.angle_alpha   90.00
_cell.angle_beta   90.00
_cell.angle_gamma   90.00
#
_symmetry.space_group_name_H-M   'P 1'
#
loop_
_entity.id
_entity.type
_entity.pdbx_description
1 polymer ?
#
loop_
_entity_poly.entity_id
_entity_poly.type
_entity_poly.pdbx_seq_one_letter_code
_entity_poly.pdbx_strand_id
1 'polypeptide(L)'
;MRTLQILVGLLAGAGLLAAGPARAQSALGPYLFAGLGYDQMPDRNLTINGRPGVSSQWKPGYGLAAGVGYKWFFGLRTEAEYSGRVSWVKTFNNTNPWAGTAWDNSVMMNALYDFEFDSPVTPFIGGGLGLNQIQWGNNFRVPTQNPPTIYDGESIRPGWQGIAGLSLAVTPQIAVAVDGRVKGSFGHFNFAGSVPGKSINQFNYETRSIFVSVRYFFGGQP
;
A
#
# COMPACT_ATOMS: atom_id res chain seq x y z
N MET A 1 -5.78 11.02 16.68
CA MET A 1 -7.18 11.44 16.43
C MET A 1 -7.33 12.69 15.55
N ARG A 2 -6.42 13.68 15.56
CA ARG A 2 -6.51 14.89 14.70
C ARG A 2 -6.28 14.65 13.20
N THR A 3 -5.49 13.67 12.83
CA THR A 3 -5.20 13.31 11.43
C THR A 3 -6.39 12.68 10.69
N LEU A 4 -7.26 11.96 11.42
CA LEU A 4 -8.46 11.37 10.84
C LEU A 4 -9.51 12.42 10.47
N GLN A 5 -9.56 13.54 11.21
CA GLN A 5 -10.50 14.64 10.97
C GLN A 5 -10.15 15.46 9.72
N ILE A 6 -8.87 15.54 9.34
CA ILE A 6 -8.44 16.25 8.13
C ILE A 6 -8.79 15.44 6.87
N LEU A 7 -8.70 14.10 6.92
CA LEU A 7 -9.05 13.22 5.81
C LEU A 7 -10.56 13.21 5.52
N VAL A 8 -11.37 13.26 6.58
CA VAL A 8 -12.84 13.36 6.47
C VAL A 8 -13.27 14.72 5.89
N GLY A 9 -12.54 15.79 6.19
CA GLY A 9 -12.79 17.14 5.64
C GLY A 9 -12.49 17.25 4.14
N LEU A 10 -11.47 16.56 3.64
CA LEU A 10 -11.14 16.53 2.21
C LEU A 10 -12.14 15.73 1.38
N LEU A 11 -12.72 14.68 1.95
CA LEU A 11 -13.79 13.87 1.32
C LEU A 11 -15.12 14.63 1.22
N ALA A 12 -15.43 15.48 2.18
CA ALA A 12 -16.64 16.30 2.16
C ALA A 12 -16.58 17.44 1.11
N GLY A 13 -15.38 17.93 0.78
CA GLY A 13 -15.18 18.99 -0.22
C GLY A 13 -15.30 18.53 -1.68
N ALA A 14 -15.01 17.26 -1.96
CA ALA A 14 -15.10 16.71 -3.32
C ALA A 14 -16.54 16.34 -3.73
N GLY A 15 -17.45 16.20 -2.78
CA GLY A 15 -18.84 15.79 -3.03
C GLY A 15 -19.79 16.89 -3.55
N LEU A 16 -19.36 18.14 -3.62
CA LEU A 16 -20.23 19.28 -3.93
C LEU A 16 -20.17 19.80 -5.38
N LEU A 17 -19.36 19.18 -6.26
CA LEU A 17 -19.15 19.69 -7.63
C LEU A 17 -19.84 18.91 -8.75
N ALA A 18 -20.68 17.92 -8.47
CA ALA A 18 -21.35 17.14 -9.51
C ALA A 18 -22.80 16.81 -9.18
N ALA A 19 -23.65 17.82 -9.05
CA ALA A 19 -25.09 17.62 -9.03
C ALA A 19 -25.68 17.72 -10.44
N GLY A 20 -25.43 16.69 -11.26
CA GLY A 20 -26.24 16.39 -12.42
C GLY A 20 -26.86 15.01 -12.25
N PRO A 21 -28.08 14.73 -12.73
CA PRO A 21 -28.64 13.40 -12.70
C PRO A 21 -27.98 12.54 -13.78
N ALA A 22 -26.70 12.23 -13.60
CA ALA A 22 -26.00 11.30 -14.45
C ALA A 22 -25.91 9.99 -13.68
N ARG A 23 -26.60 8.96 -14.14
CA ARG A 23 -26.27 7.56 -13.89
C ARG A 23 -24.91 7.29 -14.51
N ALA A 24 -23.87 7.80 -13.89
CA ALA A 24 -22.50 7.58 -14.36
C ALA A 24 -22.03 6.24 -13.83
N GLN A 25 -22.47 5.17 -14.46
CA GLN A 25 -21.82 3.88 -14.33
C GLN A 25 -20.49 3.95 -15.09
N SER A 26 -19.40 3.55 -14.47
CA SER A 26 -18.10 3.52 -15.15
C SER A 26 -18.12 2.56 -16.33
N ALA A 27 -17.51 2.96 -17.44
CA ALA A 27 -17.48 2.18 -18.68
C ALA A 27 -16.88 0.79 -18.45
N LEU A 28 -17.35 -0.19 -19.24
CA LEU A 28 -16.71 -1.50 -19.34
C LEU A 28 -15.43 -1.42 -20.18
N GLY A 29 -14.52 -2.37 -20.00
CA GLY A 29 -13.33 -2.49 -20.81
C GLY A 29 -12.04 -2.07 -20.11
N PRO A 30 -10.98 -1.80 -20.91
CA PRO A 30 -9.67 -1.47 -20.37
C PRO A 30 -9.64 -0.08 -19.74
N TYR A 31 -8.83 0.06 -18.69
CA TYR A 31 -8.59 1.33 -18.03
C TYR A 31 -7.16 1.43 -17.49
N LEU A 32 -6.73 2.65 -17.24
CA LEU A 32 -5.54 2.97 -16.47
C LEU A 32 -5.94 3.50 -15.11
N PHE A 33 -5.07 3.34 -14.13
CA PHE A 33 -5.27 3.99 -12.85
C PHE A 33 -3.94 4.45 -12.25
N ALA A 34 -4.03 5.51 -11.45
CA ALA A 34 -2.93 5.98 -10.61
C ALA A 34 -3.50 6.53 -9.31
N GLY A 35 -2.76 6.37 -8.22
CA GLY A 35 -3.20 6.80 -6.90
C GLY A 35 -2.05 7.09 -5.96
N LEU A 36 -2.34 7.92 -4.96
CA LEU A 36 -1.46 8.27 -3.87
C LEU A 36 -2.05 7.74 -2.58
N GLY A 37 -1.19 7.30 -1.67
CA GLY A 37 -1.62 6.72 -0.41
C GLY A 37 -0.80 7.16 0.79
N TYR A 38 -1.46 7.08 1.94
CA TYR A 38 -0.85 7.15 3.26
C TYR A 38 -0.68 5.72 3.76
N ASP A 39 0.54 5.38 4.18
CA ASP A 39 0.92 4.03 4.57
C ASP A 39 1.36 3.98 6.02
N GLN A 40 0.97 2.94 6.72
CA GLN A 40 1.38 2.67 8.08
C GLN A 40 1.85 1.22 8.23
N MET A 41 3.11 1.07 8.56
CA MET A 41 3.64 -0.23 8.99
C MET A 41 3.36 -0.41 10.49
N PRO A 42 2.69 -1.50 10.90
CA PRO A 42 2.46 -1.78 12.32
C PRO A 42 3.77 -1.99 13.06
N ASP A 43 3.79 -1.62 14.34
CA ASP A 43 4.91 -1.92 15.23
C ASP A 43 5.13 -3.43 15.31
N ARG A 44 6.38 -3.87 15.28
CA ARG A 44 6.76 -5.29 15.21
C ARG A 44 7.90 -5.59 16.16
N ASN A 45 7.88 -6.83 16.65
CA ASN A 45 9.03 -7.42 17.33
C ASN A 45 9.86 -8.19 16.30
N LEU A 46 11.11 -7.81 16.17
CA LEU A 46 12.07 -8.43 15.26
C LEU A 46 12.95 -9.42 15.99
N THR A 47 13.47 -10.41 15.27
CA THR A 47 14.54 -11.27 15.74
C THR A 47 15.87 -10.75 15.17
N ILE A 48 16.77 -10.33 16.04
CA ILE A 48 18.08 -9.79 15.65
C ILE A 48 19.17 -10.65 16.24
N ASN A 49 20.08 -11.13 15.41
CA ASN A 49 21.16 -12.02 15.81
C ASN A 49 20.67 -13.23 16.62
N GLY A 50 19.54 -13.81 16.23
CA GLY A 50 18.91 -14.93 16.92
C GLY A 50 18.21 -14.58 18.24
N ARG A 51 18.18 -13.30 18.66
CA ARG A 51 17.46 -12.85 19.87
C ARG A 51 16.10 -12.28 19.48
N PRO A 52 15.00 -12.89 19.90
CA PRO A 52 13.65 -12.39 19.64
C PRO A 52 13.32 -11.19 20.55
N GLY A 53 12.26 -10.45 20.18
CA GLY A 53 11.66 -9.42 21.04
C GLY A 53 12.24 -8.01 20.91
N VAL A 54 13.00 -7.74 19.86
CA VAL A 54 13.48 -6.36 19.60
C VAL A 54 12.35 -5.56 18.98
N SER A 55 11.81 -4.59 19.73
CA SER A 55 10.72 -3.72 19.28
C SER A 55 11.18 -2.78 18.16
N SER A 56 10.40 -2.70 17.09
CA SER A 56 10.55 -1.69 16.04
C SER A 56 9.26 -0.90 15.89
N GLN A 57 9.37 0.43 15.93
CA GLN A 57 8.26 1.35 15.67
C GLN A 57 8.54 2.12 14.37
N TRP A 58 7.47 2.36 13.61
CA TRP A 58 7.54 2.98 12.30
C TRP A 58 6.78 4.30 12.27
N LYS A 59 7.34 5.27 11.56
CA LYS A 59 6.61 6.49 11.20
C LYS A 59 5.68 6.18 10.04
N PRO A 60 4.55 6.91 9.94
CA PRO A 60 3.74 6.87 8.74
C PRO A 60 4.56 7.19 7.49
N GLY A 61 4.21 6.52 6.41
CA GLY A 61 4.83 6.67 5.10
C GLY A 61 3.84 7.09 4.03
N TYR A 62 4.33 7.14 2.81
CA TYR A 62 3.54 7.45 1.63
C TYR A 62 3.68 6.33 0.61
N GLY A 63 2.64 6.18 -0.20
CA GLY A 63 2.60 5.21 -1.28
C GLY A 63 2.15 5.83 -2.59
N LEU A 64 2.66 5.26 -3.67
CA LEU A 64 2.21 5.49 -5.04
C LEU A 64 1.76 4.14 -5.59
N ALA A 65 0.65 4.11 -6.31
CA ALA A 65 0.20 2.93 -7.06
C ALA A 65 -0.23 3.36 -8.46
N ALA A 66 0.11 2.57 -9.47
CA ALA A 66 -0.33 2.77 -10.83
C ALA A 66 -0.46 1.42 -11.53
N GLY A 67 -1.34 1.35 -12.53
CA GLY A 67 -1.52 0.10 -13.24
C GLY A 67 -2.53 0.19 -14.37
N VAL A 68 -2.77 -0.97 -14.93
CA VAL A 68 -3.74 -1.21 -15.98
C VAL A 68 -4.78 -2.20 -15.48
N GLY A 69 -6.00 -2.04 -15.89
CA GLY A 69 -7.07 -2.97 -15.53
C GLY A 69 -8.07 -3.19 -16.65
N TYR A 70 -8.93 -4.14 -16.43
CA TYR A 70 -10.06 -4.43 -17.29
C TYR A 70 -11.31 -4.63 -16.44
N LYS A 71 -12.36 -3.87 -16.72
CA LYS A 71 -13.67 -4.02 -16.10
C LYS A 71 -14.53 -4.92 -17.00
N TRP A 72 -14.87 -6.06 -16.46
CA TRP A 72 -15.73 -7.04 -17.10
C TRP A 72 -17.22 -6.71 -16.83
N PHE A 73 -18.12 -7.32 -17.57
CA PHE A 73 -19.53 -7.33 -17.19
C PHE A 73 -19.69 -8.07 -15.84
N PHE A 74 -20.82 -7.90 -15.16
CA PHE A 74 -21.13 -8.44 -13.80
C PHE A 74 -20.23 -7.97 -12.66
N GLY A 75 -19.62 -6.80 -12.77
CA GLY A 75 -18.90 -6.16 -11.64
C GLY A 75 -17.49 -6.69 -11.39
N LEU A 76 -16.98 -7.68 -12.10
CA LEU A 76 -15.59 -8.15 -11.96
C LEU A 76 -14.62 -7.14 -12.57
N ARG A 77 -13.52 -6.87 -11.89
CA ARG A 77 -12.35 -6.15 -12.42
C ARG A 77 -11.07 -6.94 -12.16
N THR A 78 -10.18 -6.91 -13.14
CA THR A 78 -8.82 -7.44 -12.98
C THR A 78 -7.83 -6.32 -13.21
N GLU A 79 -6.76 -6.28 -12.40
CA GLU A 79 -5.75 -5.22 -12.45
C GLU A 79 -4.34 -5.81 -12.39
N ALA A 80 -3.42 -5.25 -13.18
CA ALA A 80 -1.99 -5.38 -12.99
C ALA A 80 -1.50 -4.06 -12.39
N GLU A 81 -0.97 -4.11 -11.17
CA GLU A 81 -0.58 -2.96 -10.38
C GLU A 81 0.92 -2.99 -10.07
N TYR A 82 1.57 -1.86 -10.24
CA TYR A 82 2.84 -1.55 -9.60
C TYR A 82 2.58 -0.57 -8.45
N SER A 83 3.20 -0.81 -7.30
CA SER A 83 3.15 0.15 -6.20
C SER A 83 4.50 0.28 -5.50
N GLY A 84 4.85 1.52 -5.17
CA GLY A 84 6.01 1.88 -4.36
C GLY A 84 5.57 2.51 -3.05
N ARG A 85 6.21 2.15 -1.94
CA ARG A 85 5.98 2.73 -0.63
C ARG A 85 7.28 3.06 0.04
N VAL A 86 7.28 4.10 0.87
CA VAL A 86 8.40 4.50 1.69
C VAL A 86 7.93 4.68 3.13
N SER A 87 8.67 4.09 4.05
CA SER A 87 8.41 4.20 5.49
C SER A 87 9.72 4.46 6.24
N TRP A 88 9.64 5.20 7.34
CA TRP A 88 10.80 5.56 8.15
C TRP A 88 10.73 4.91 9.51
N VAL A 89 11.87 4.44 10.00
CA VAL A 89 11.97 3.91 11.36
C VAL A 89 11.83 5.06 12.35
N LYS A 90 11.00 4.87 13.38
CA LYS A 90 10.82 5.83 14.48
C LYS A 90 11.73 5.48 15.66
N THR A 91 11.59 4.25 16.17
CA THR A 91 12.40 3.74 17.27
C THR A 91 12.75 2.28 17.03
N PHE A 92 13.89 1.89 17.55
CA PHE A 92 14.37 0.54 17.49
C PHE A 92 14.93 0.16 18.87
N ASN A 93 14.33 -0.87 19.50
CA ASN A 93 14.63 -1.25 20.89
C ASN A 93 14.59 -0.07 21.87
N ASN A 94 13.53 0.77 21.74
CA ASN A 94 13.35 2.02 22.51
C ASN A 94 14.46 3.08 22.34
N THR A 95 15.32 2.90 21.35
CA THR A 95 16.39 3.84 21.02
C THR A 95 16.08 4.47 19.65
N ASN A 96 16.33 5.77 19.49
CA ASN A 96 16.20 6.42 18.19
C ASN A 96 17.37 5.98 17.28
N PRO A 97 17.12 5.26 16.17
CA PRO A 97 18.14 5.02 15.17
C PRO A 97 18.53 6.34 14.51
N TRP A 98 19.79 6.49 14.10
CA TRP A 98 20.26 7.71 13.45
C TRP A 98 19.64 7.91 12.06
N ALA A 99 19.31 6.84 11.39
CA ALA A 99 18.56 6.82 10.14
C ALA A 99 18.00 5.42 9.89
N GLY A 100 16.98 5.32 9.05
CA GLY A 100 16.43 4.04 8.60
C GLY A 100 15.23 4.28 7.72
N THR A 101 15.33 3.83 6.47
CA THR A 101 14.26 3.91 5.48
C THR A 101 14.01 2.51 4.93
N ALA A 102 12.75 2.14 4.86
CA ALA A 102 12.31 0.95 4.16
C ALA A 102 11.56 1.36 2.90
N TRP A 103 12.00 0.83 1.77
CA TRP A 103 11.32 0.92 0.49
C TRP A 103 10.63 -0.41 0.21
N ASP A 104 9.40 -0.34 -0.21
CA ASP A 104 8.63 -1.49 -0.68
C ASP A 104 8.16 -1.21 -2.09
N ASN A 105 8.65 -1.99 -3.04
CA ASN A 105 8.17 -2.03 -4.40
C ASN A 105 7.43 -3.33 -4.63
N SER A 106 6.29 -3.29 -5.30
CA SER A 106 5.53 -4.50 -5.56
C SER A 106 4.85 -4.49 -6.92
N VAL A 107 4.75 -5.68 -7.49
CA VAL A 107 3.93 -5.95 -8.66
C VAL A 107 2.86 -6.95 -8.25
N MET A 108 1.59 -6.58 -8.44
CA MET A 108 0.43 -7.36 -8.01
C MET A 108 -0.54 -7.58 -9.16
N MET A 109 -1.13 -8.77 -9.21
CA MET A 109 -2.32 -9.08 -10.00
C MET A 109 -3.51 -9.11 -9.07
N ASN A 110 -4.47 -8.22 -9.28
CA ASN A 110 -5.65 -8.05 -8.44
C ASN A 110 -6.90 -8.56 -9.15
N ALA A 111 -7.82 -9.12 -8.38
CA ALA A 111 -9.20 -9.36 -8.77
C ALA A 111 -10.11 -8.63 -7.76
N LEU A 112 -11.00 -7.80 -8.27
CA LEU A 112 -11.90 -6.97 -7.49
C LEU A 112 -13.33 -7.18 -7.96
N TYR A 113 -14.27 -7.03 -7.06
CA TYR A 113 -15.69 -7.09 -7.35
C TYR A 113 -16.34 -5.76 -6.97
N ASP A 114 -17.00 -5.13 -7.94
CA ASP A 114 -17.76 -3.91 -7.81
C ASP A 114 -19.22 -4.26 -7.51
N PHE A 115 -19.74 -3.79 -6.38
CA PHE A 115 -21.15 -3.92 -6.05
C PHE A 115 -21.93 -2.81 -6.76
N GLU A 116 -22.44 -3.12 -7.94
CA GLU A 116 -23.12 -2.16 -8.79
C GLU A 116 -24.56 -1.94 -8.29
N PHE A 117 -24.85 -0.71 -7.92
CA PHE A 117 -26.16 -0.22 -7.53
C PHE A 117 -26.59 0.91 -8.48
N ASP A 118 -27.90 1.30 -8.42
CA ASP A 118 -28.37 2.51 -9.10
C ASP A 118 -27.84 3.80 -8.40
N SER A 119 -26.53 3.91 -8.30
CA SER A 119 -25.83 4.97 -7.59
C SER A 119 -24.52 5.30 -8.30
N PRO A 120 -24.08 6.58 -8.33
CA PRO A 120 -22.77 6.95 -8.83
C PRO A 120 -21.64 6.42 -7.92
N VAL A 121 -21.95 6.00 -6.71
CA VAL A 121 -20.99 5.42 -5.75
C VAL A 121 -21.08 3.92 -5.79
N THR A 122 -19.97 3.27 -6.08
CA THR A 122 -19.85 1.82 -6.22
C THR A 122 -18.87 1.31 -5.15
N PRO A 123 -19.34 0.60 -4.12
CA PRO A 123 -18.48 -0.15 -3.21
C PRO A 123 -17.75 -1.26 -3.96
N PHE A 124 -16.55 -1.58 -3.53
CA PHE A 124 -15.81 -2.70 -4.09
C PHE A 124 -14.94 -3.39 -3.03
N ILE A 125 -14.66 -4.65 -3.27
CA ILE A 125 -13.76 -5.48 -2.47
C ILE A 125 -12.96 -6.39 -3.38
N GLY A 126 -11.77 -6.75 -2.96
CA GLY A 126 -10.96 -7.71 -3.70
C GLY A 126 -9.63 -7.98 -3.06
N GLY A 127 -8.77 -8.61 -3.82
CA GLY A 127 -7.43 -8.92 -3.37
C GLY A 127 -6.51 -9.26 -4.54
N GLY A 128 -5.24 -9.39 -4.23
CA GLY A 128 -4.21 -9.68 -5.21
C GLY A 128 -3.08 -10.52 -4.67
N LEU A 129 -2.37 -11.12 -5.60
CA LEU A 129 -1.15 -11.87 -5.38
C LEU A 129 -0.05 -11.33 -6.28
N GLY A 130 1.19 -11.40 -5.83
CA GLY A 130 2.31 -10.90 -6.61
C GLY A 130 3.66 -11.04 -5.92
N LEU A 131 4.54 -10.09 -6.19
CA LEU A 131 5.89 -10.05 -5.63
C LEU A 131 6.09 -8.73 -4.88
N ASN A 132 6.65 -8.81 -3.68
CA ASN A 132 7.10 -7.68 -2.90
C ASN A 132 8.63 -7.69 -2.85
N GLN A 133 9.24 -6.58 -3.22
CA GLN A 133 10.65 -6.28 -3.04
C GLN A 133 10.79 -5.30 -1.88
N ILE A 134 11.37 -5.74 -0.80
CA ILE A 134 11.68 -4.88 0.35
C ILE A 134 13.16 -4.55 0.33
N GLN A 135 13.46 -3.27 0.28
CA GLN A 135 14.80 -2.74 0.35
C GLN A 135 14.97 -1.93 1.63
N TRP A 136 15.92 -2.33 2.44
CA TRP A 136 16.39 -1.58 3.58
C TRP A 136 17.65 -0.85 3.17
N GLY A 137 17.60 0.47 3.19
CA GLY A 137 18.70 1.30 2.71
C GLY A 137 18.97 2.49 3.61
N ASN A 138 20.12 3.12 3.33
CA ASN A 138 20.62 4.32 3.97
C ASN A 138 20.75 4.23 5.49
N ASN A 139 21.75 3.43 5.94
CA ASN A 139 22.26 3.51 7.29
C ASN A 139 21.22 3.17 8.38
N PHE A 140 20.49 2.04 8.23
CA PHE A 140 19.82 1.48 9.39
C PHE A 140 20.89 1.06 10.40
N ARG A 141 21.35 2.04 11.17
CA ARG A 141 22.43 1.88 12.14
C ARG A 141 21.85 1.70 13.52
N VAL A 142 22.21 0.61 14.18
CA VAL A 142 21.89 0.38 15.58
C VAL A 142 23.05 0.82 16.45
N PRO A 143 23.00 2.04 17.02
CA PRO A 143 24.14 2.62 17.74
C PRO A 143 24.46 1.92 19.06
N THR A 144 23.50 1.20 19.63
CA THR A 144 23.67 0.45 20.89
C THR A 144 24.45 -0.85 20.75
N GLN A 145 24.81 -1.25 19.53
CA GLN A 145 25.68 -2.39 19.29
C GLN A 145 27.14 -1.93 19.24
N ASN A 146 28.01 -2.71 19.83
CA ASN A 146 29.46 -2.47 19.76
C ASN A 146 30.15 -3.63 19.03
N PRO A 147 30.71 -3.44 17.81
CA PRO A 147 30.68 -2.19 17.02
C PRO A 147 29.26 -1.90 16.48
N PRO A 148 28.95 -0.63 16.16
CA PRO A 148 27.69 -0.25 15.54
C PRO A 148 27.49 -1.02 14.23
N THR A 149 26.32 -1.65 14.08
CA THR A 149 26.03 -2.49 12.92
C THR A 149 25.06 -1.76 11.99
N ILE A 150 25.41 -1.71 10.71
CA ILE A 150 24.54 -1.23 9.64
C ILE A 150 23.85 -2.45 9.04
N TYR A 151 22.53 -2.40 8.90
CA TYR A 151 21.75 -3.39 8.19
C TYR A 151 21.31 -2.79 6.87
N ASP A 152 21.71 -3.42 5.80
CA ASP A 152 21.38 -3.04 4.43
C ASP A 152 21.07 -4.31 3.64
N GLY A 153 20.16 -4.20 2.69
CA GLY A 153 19.82 -5.36 1.88
C GLY A 153 18.49 -5.23 1.17
N GLU A 154 18.33 -6.12 0.24
CA GLU A 154 17.17 -6.27 -0.60
C GLU A 154 16.71 -7.72 -0.56
N SER A 155 15.41 -7.92 -0.56
CA SER A 155 14.83 -9.26 -0.65
C SER A 155 13.48 -9.22 -1.36
N ILE A 156 13.26 -10.19 -2.25
CA ILE A 156 12.02 -10.35 -2.99
C ILE A 156 11.28 -11.56 -2.43
N ARG A 157 9.98 -11.40 -2.17
CA ARG A 157 9.11 -12.46 -1.66
C ARG A 157 7.75 -12.44 -2.36
N PRO A 158 7.09 -13.60 -2.50
CA PRO A 158 5.70 -13.63 -2.86
C PRO A 158 4.88 -12.80 -1.87
N GLY A 159 3.91 -12.06 -2.37
CA GLY A 159 3.08 -11.15 -1.59
C GLY A 159 1.60 -11.31 -1.88
N TRP A 160 0.81 -10.76 -0.99
CA TRP A 160 -0.64 -10.69 -1.09
C TRP A 160 -1.13 -9.31 -0.68
N GLN A 161 -2.30 -8.92 -1.17
CA GLN A 161 -3.01 -7.75 -0.67
C GLN A 161 -4.51 -7.97 -0.65
N GLY A 162 -5.17 -7.36 0.35
CA GLY A 162 -6.61 -7.21 0.41
C GLY A 162 -6.96 -5.73 0.19
N ILE A 163 -8.02 -5.46 -0.56
CA ILE A 163 -8.45 -4.12 -0.96
C ILE A 163 -9.95 -4.01 -0.73
N ALA A 164 -10.40 -2.91 -0.11
CA ALA A 164 -11.81 -2.57 -0.03
C ALA A 164 -11.98 -1.06 -0.11
N GLY A 165 -13.01 -0.59 -0.83
CA GLY A 165 -13.18 0.85 -1.03
C GLY A 165 -14.49 1.26 -1.68
N LEU A 166 -14.53 2.54 -2.01
CA LEU A 166 -15.63 3.19 -2.70
C LEU A 166 -15.09 3.87 -3.96
N SER A 167 -15.79 3.71 -5.06
CA SER A 167 -15.52 4.37 -6.33
C SER A 167 -16.67 5.32 -6.66
N LEU A 168 -16.36 6.54 -7.05
CA LEU A 168 -17.31 7.53 -7.56
C LEU A 168 -17.06 7.73 -9.05
N ALA A 169 -18.02 7.40 -9.88
CA ALA A 169 -17.98 7.71 -11.30
C ALA A 169 -18.27 9.22 -11.49
N VAL A 170 -17.25 9.98 -11.89
CA VAL A 170 -17.34 11.42 -12.15
C VAL A 170 -17.86 11.67 -13.57
N THR A 171 -17.39 10.88 -14.51
CA THR A 171 -17.88 10.80 -15.89
C THR A 171 -17.94 9.31 -16.30
N PRO A 172 -18.53 8.96 -17.45
CA PRO A 172 -18.44 7.59 -17.95
C PRO A 172 -17.01 7.07 -18.09
N GLN A 173 -16.04 7.93 -18.37
CA GLN A 173 -14.63 7.58 -18.56
C GLN A 173 -13.78 7.78 -17.30
N ILE A 174 -14.21 8.58 -16.32
CA ILE A 174 -13.38 8.96 -15.17
C ILE A 174 -14.08 8.57 -13.88
N ALA A 175 -13.38 7.78 -13.08
CA ALA A 175 -13.79 7.48 -11.71
C ALA A 175 -12.69 7.85 -10.72
N VAL A 176 -13.11 8.33 -9.55
CA VAL A 176 -12.24 8.58 -8.39
C VAL A 176 -12.57 7.54 -7.33
N ALA A 177 -11.55 6.96 -6.72
CA ALA A 177 -11.79 5.97 -5.67
C ALA A 177 -10.97 6.27 -4.42
N VAL A 178 -11.52 5.85 -3.28
CA VAL A 178 -10.84 5.79 -1.99
C VAL A 178 -10.89 4.35 -1.52
N ASP A 179 -9.74 3.78 -1.21
CA ASP A 179 -9.66 2.40 -0.74
C ASP A 179 -8.69 2.23 0.43
N GLY A 180 -9.04 1.31 1.31
CA GLY A 180 -8.18 0.77 2.33
C GLY A 180 -7.53 -0.52 1.86
N ARG A 181 -6.24 -0.69 2.16
CA ARG A 181 -5.46 -1.86 1.78
C ARG A 181 -4.72 -2.45 2.97
N VAL A 182 -4.68 -3.76 3.01
CA VAL A 182 -3.75 -4.53 3.84
C VAL A 182 -2.87 -5.34 2.90
N LYS A 183 -1.57 -5.16 2.98
CA LYS A 183 -0.59 -5.88 2.14
C LYS A 183 0.42 -6.59 3.01
N GLY A 184 0.80 -7.79 2.61
CA GLY A 184 1.78 -8.58 3.31
C GLY A 184 2.61 -9.47 2.38
N SER A 185 3.62 -10.10 2.93
CA SER A 185 4.45 -11.07 2.23
C SER A 185 4.35 -12.45 2.85
N PHE A 186 4.45 -13.48 2.04
CA PHE A 186 4.59 -14.84 2.50
C PHE A 186 6.04 -15.11 2.92
N GLY A 187 6.21 -15.73 4.09
CA GLY A 187 7.53 -16.02 4.64
C GLY A 187 8.20 -14.80 5.28
N HIS A 188 9.46 -14.95 5.60
CA HIS A 188 10.23 -13.99 6.38
C HIS A 188 11.32 -13.35 5.52
N PHE A 189 11.55 -12.07 5.74
CA PHE A 189 12.72 -11.37 5.19
C PHE A 189 13.91 -11.53 6.14
N ASN A 190 15.09 -11.70 5.55
CA ASN A 190 16.35 -11.77 6.28
C ASN A 190 17.32 -10.77 5.69
N PHE A 191 17.93 -9.95 6.54
CA PHE A 191 18.89 -8.94 6.13
C PHE A 191 20.20 -9.13 6.88
N ALA A 192 21.31 -9.17 6.16
CA ALA A 192 22.64 -9.26 6.74
C ALA A 192 23.07 -7.91 7.35
N GLY A 193 23.80 -7.96 8.46
CA GLY A 193 24.46 -6.77 9.00
C GLY A 193 25.87 -6.59 8.43
N SER A 194 26.39 -5.37 8.50
CA SER A 194 27.76 -5.02 8.09
C SER A 194 28.84 -5.73 8.90
N VAL A 195 28.49 -6.26 10.08
CA VAL A 195 29.38 -7.04 10.94
C VAL A 195 29.09 -8.52 10.74
N PRO A 196 30.09 -9.36 10.46
CA PRO A 196 29.90 -10.81 10.31
C PRO A 196 29.15 -11.43 11.49
N GLY A 197 28.20 -12.32 11.18
CA GLY A 197 27.36 -12.96 12.17
C GLY A 197 26.22 -12.12 12.74
N LYS A 198 26.06 -10.88 12.28
CA LYS A 198 24.91 -10.02 12.62
C LYS A 198 23.86 -10.08 11.50
N SER A 199 22.60 -10.26 11.87
CA SER A 199 21.49 -10.32 10.92
C SER A 199 20.17 -9.87 11.56
N ILE A 200 19.26 -9.35 10.75
CA ILE A 200 17.85 -9.25 11.09
C ILE A 200 17.15 -10.43 10.42
N ASN A 201 16.53 -11.27 11.24
CA ASN A 201 15.86 -12.47 10.78
C ASN A 201 14.37 -12.39 11.11
N GLN A 202 13.55 -13.12 10.35
CA GLN A 202 12.14 -13.29 10.62
C GLN A 202 11.33 -11.97 10.62
N PHE A 203 11.67 -11.05 9.73
CA PHE A 203 10.85 -9.86 9.51
C PHE A 203 9.61 -10.21 8.70
N ASN A 204 8.43 -10.20 9.34
CA ASN A 204 7.15 -10.33 8.67
C ASN A 204 6.72 -8.96 8.16
N TYR A 205 6.65 -8.81 6.84
CA TYR A 205 6.20 -7.57 6.23
C TYR A 205 4.67 -7.54 6.15
N GLU A 206 4.08 -6.49 6.69
CA GLU A 206 2.68 -6.14 6.55
C GLU A 206 2.54 -4.62 6.62
N THR A 207 1.74 -4.03 5.76
CA THR A 207 1.37 -2.62 5.83
C THR A 207 -0.13 -2.44 5.71
N ARG A 208 -0.60 -1.30 6.21
CA ARG A 208 -1.99 -0.83 6.08
C ARG A 208 -1.97 0.54 5.47
N SER A 209 -2.74 0.73 4.42
CA SER A 209 -2.72 1.99 3.68
C SER A 209 -4.13 2.44 3.32
N ILE A 210 -4.25 3.74 3.11
CA ILE A 210 -5.42 4.36 2.50
C ILE A 210 -4.94 5.03 1.23
N PHE A 211 -5.58 4.72 0.10
CA PHE A 211 -5.26 5.29 -1.20
C PHE A 211 -6.42 6.12 -1.74
N VAL A 212 -6.08 7.18 -2.45
CA VAL A 212 -6.98 7.91 -3.33
C VAL A 212 -6.45 7.72 -4.74
N SER A 213 -7.29 7.27 -5.65
CA SER A 213 -6.90 6.95 -7.03
C SER A 213 -7.88 7.52 -8.04
N VAL A 214 -7.36 7.78 -9.24
CA VAL A 214 -8.14 8.13 -10.43
C VAL A 214 -8.03 6.99 -11.42
N ARG A 215 -9.15 6.61 -12.04
CA ARG A 215 -9.25 5.61 -13.11
C ARG A 215 -9.72 6.29 -14.38
N TYR A 216 -9.10 5.96 -15.50
CA TYR A 216 -9.51 6.41 -16.82
C TYR A 216 -9.84 5.20 -17.70
N PHE A 217 -11.10 5.09 -18.10
CA PHE A 217 -11.64 4.02 -18.93
C PHE A 217 -11.58 4.39 -20.40
N PHE A 218 -11.02 3.52 -21.24
CA PHE A 218 -10.94 3.70 -22.70
C PHE A 218 -12.19 3.20 -23.43
N GLY A 219 -13.04 2.42 -22.76
CA GLY A 219 -14.29 1.93 -23.32
C GLY A 219 -15.30 3.04 -23.56
N GLY A 220 -16.00 2.97 -24.68
CA GLY A 220 -17.19 3.77 -24.90
C GLY A 220 -18.36 3.30 -24.04
N GLN A 221 -19.44 4.07 -24.02
CA GLN A 221 -20.66 3.74 -23.24
C GLN A 221 -21.12 2.30 -23.45
N PRO A 222 -21.70 1.69 -22.42
CA PRO A 222 -22.37 0.43 -22.56
C PRO A 222 -23.53 0.48 -23.51
#